data_67cc9d0b6c235aaa8321431294cdc857
#
_entry.id   67cc9d0b6c235aaa8321431294cdc857
#
_cell.length_a   1.000
_cell.length_b   1.000
_cell.length_c   1.000
_cell.angle_alpha   90.00
_cell.angle_beta   90.00
_cell.angle_gamma   90.00
#
_symmetry.space_group_name_H-M   'P 1'
#
loop_
_entity.id
_entity.type
_entity.pdbx_description
1 polymer ?
#
loop_
_entity_poly.entity_id
_entity_poly.type
_entity_poly.pdbx_seq_one_letter_code
_entity_poly.pdbx_strand_id
1 'polypeptide(L)'
;MLSLDRLFAADYEDGSLDLLLLAPWPLELAALAKCAAHWIVTGLPLAILAPLLGVSFGLPPEALIALAATLLVGTPTLSLIGGLAASLTLGARRGGALLALLALPLCVPTLIFGAAAIETLMTGEDLLAHVAILAALALVALATTPWAMAAALRQAGE
;
A
#
# COMPACT_ATOMS: atom_id res chain seq x y z
N MET A 1 -0.24 -10.09 -1.90
CA MET A 1 -1.31 -10.24 -0.88
C MET A 1 -0.85 -11.13 0.28
N LEU A 2 -0.22 -12.28 0.05
CA LEU A 2 0.26 -13.18 1.12
C LEU A 2 1.25 -12.55 2.13
N SER A 3 2.03 -11.54 1.74
CA SER A 3 2.93 -10.85 2.67
C SER A 3 2.22 -9.81 3.55
N LEU A 4 1.10 -9.27 3.07
CA LEU A 4 0.27 -8.35 3.85
C LEU A 4 -0.53 -9.07 4.94
N ASP A 5 -0.97 -10.31 4.70
CA ASP A 5 -1.65 -11.13 5.71
C ASP A 5 -0.79 -11.30 6.98
N ARG A 6 0.53 -11.38 6.81
CA ARG A 6 1.49 -11.57 7.90
C ARG A 6 1.93 -10.28 8.58
N LEU A 7 1.52 -9.10 8.08
CA LEU A 7 2.02 -7.82 8.56
C LEU A 7 1.76 -7.61 10.06
N PHE A 8 0.58 -8.01 10.52
CA PHE A 8 0.16 -7.95 11.92
C PHE A 8 -0.17 -9.33 12.51
N ALA A 9 -0.41 -10.34 11.67
CA ALA A 9 -0.80 -11.67 12.12
C ALA A 9 0.30 -12.34 12.97
N ALA A 10 1.57 -12.14 12.60
CA ALA A 10 2.70 -12.66 13.38
C ALA A 10 2.71 -12.08 14.81
N ASP A 11 2.52 -10.75 14.95
CA ASP A 11 2.50 -10.09 16.25
C ASP A 11 1.30 -10.51 17.10
N TYR A 12 0.19 -10.81 16.45
CA TYR A 12 -1.02 -11.30 17.12
C TYR A 12 -0.82 -12.74 17.63
N GLU A 13 -0.22 -13.61 16.81
CA GLU A 13 0.00 -15.02 17.13
C GLU A 13 1.05 -15.23 18.21
N ASP A 14 2.11 -14.42 18.24
CA ASP A 14 3.19 -14.51 19.22
C ASP A 14 2.98 -13.65 20.48
N GLY A 15 1.88 -12.87 20.54
CA GLY A 15 1.53 -11.99 21.66
C GLY A 15 2.33 -10.69 21.71
N SER A 16 3.17 -10.39 20.72
CA SER A 16 3.91 -9.13 20.68
C SER A 16 3.03 -7.91 20.38
N LEU A 17 1.80 -8.14 19.91
CA LEU A 17 0.81 -7.08 19.76
C LEU A 17 0.50 -6.40 21.09
N ASP A 18 0.41 -7.13 22.19
CA ASP A 18 0.17 -6.57 23.54
C ASP A 18 1.32 -5.66 23.96
N LEU A 19 2.55 -6.01 23.61
CA LEU A 19 3.72 -5.16 23.85
C LEU A 19 3.69 -3.88 23.04
N LEU A 20 3.19 -3.95 21.79
CA LEU A 20 2.99 -2.77 20.94
C LEU A 20 1.89 -1.85 21.49
N LEU A 21 0.81 -2.43 22.05
CA LEU A 21 -0.28 -1.67 22.66
C LEU A 21 0.15 -0.96 23.96
N LEU A 22 1.07 -1.57 24.72
CA LEU A 22 1.63 -1.03 25.98
C LEU A 22 2.84 -0.12 25.74
N ALA A 23 3.36 -0.05 24.53
CA ALA A 23 4.53 0.76 24.20
C ALA A 23 4.26 2.27 24.42
N PRO A 24 5.27 3.06 24.85
CA PRO A 24 5.12 4.50 25.06
C PRO A 24 4.96 5.29 23.75
N TRP A 25 4.99 4.64 22.60
CA TRP A 25 4.89 5.25 21.27
C TRP A 25 3.46 5.18 20.76
N PRO A 26 3.00 6.19 19.98
CA PRO A 26 1.71 6.14 19.33
C PRO A 26 1.60 4.89 18.41
N LEU A 27 0.54 4.12 18.59
CA LEU A 27 0.29 2.90 17.80
C LEU A 27 0.17 3.20 16.30
N GLU A 28 -0.30 4.39 15.98
CA GLU A 28 -0.37 4.92 14.61
C GLU A 28 1.01 4.96 13.93
N LEU A 29 2.05 5.37 14.67
CA LEU A 29 3.43 5.39 14.17
C LEU A 29 3.99 3.97 13.99
N ALA A 30 3.70 3.07 14.91
CA ALA A 30 4.11 1.66 14.79
C ALA A 30 3.46 1.00 13.56
N ALA A 31 2.17 1.21 13.34
CA ALA A 31 1.46 0.72 12.17
C ALA A 31 2.02 1.30 10.87
N LEU A 32 2.29 2.63 10.85
CA LEU A 32 2.90 3.29 9.70
C LEU A 32 4.31 2.75 9.41
N ALA A 33 5.12 2.55 10.45
CA ALA A 33 6.47 2.00 10.31
C ALA A 33 6.45 0.58 9.71
N LYS A 34 5.50 -0.27 10.10
CA LYS A 34 5.32 -1.61 9.51
C LYS A 34 4.91 -1.53 8.03
N CYS A 35 3.98 -0.65 7.69
CA CYS A 35 3.60 -0.42 6.29
C CYS A 35 4.77 0.12 5.46
N ALA A 36 5.57 1.03 6.01
CA ALA A 36 6.76 1.56 5.36
C ALA A 36 7.82 0.47 5.16
N ALA A 37 8.08 -0.35 6.17
CA ALA A 37 9.00 -1.49 6.06
C ALA A 37 8.54 -2.49 4.98
N HIS A 38 7.24 -2.82 4.95
CA HIS A 38 6.66 -3.66 3.90
C HIS A 38 6.86 -3.03 2.53
N TRP A 39 6.59 -1.73 2.39
CA TRP A 39 6.76 -1.03 1.12
C TRP A 39 8.22 -1.02 0.65
N ILE A 40 9.19 -0.78 1.54
CA ILE A 40 10.62 -0.80 1.21
C ILE A 40 11.03 -2.17 0.67
N VAL A 41 10.50 -3.26 1.23
CA VAL A 41 10.87 -4.63 0.83
C VAL A 41 10.13 -5.09 -0.42
N THR A 42 8.92 -4.59 -0.68
CA THR A 42 8.07 -5.07 -1.80
C THR A 42 7.86 -4.02 -2.87
N GLY A 43 7.40 -2.83 -2.51
CA GLY A 43 7.03 -1.76 -3.44
C GLY A 43 8.23 -1.05 -4.06
N LEU A 44 9.25 -0.77 -3.26
CA LEU A 44 10.45 -0.08 -3.75
C LEU A 44 11.23 -0.92 -4.79
N PRO A 45 11.50 -2.22 -4.57
CA PRO A 45 12.08 -3.07 -5.60
C PRO A 45 11.23 -3.13 -6.87
N LEU A 46 9.90 -3.18 -6.74
CA LEU A 46 9.00 -3.17 -7.89
C LEU A 46 9.11 -1.86 -8.68
N ALA A 47 9.14 -0.72 -7.98
CA ALA A 47 9.28 0.59 -8.60
C ALA A 47 10.63 0.78 -9.36
N ILE A 48 11.67 0.06 -8.95
CA ILE A 48 12.97 0.07 -9.62
C ILE A 48 13.01 -0.95 -10.78
N LEU A 49 12.49 -2.16 -10.55
CA LEU A 49 12.57 -3.25 -11.54
C LEU A 49 11.60 -3.07 -12.70
N ALA A 50 10.42 -2.48 -12.47
CA ALA A 50 9.42 -2.30 -13.51
C ALA A 50 9.90 -1.42 -14.67
N PRO A 51 10.56 -0.26 -14.46
CA PRO A 51 11.18 0.50 -15.56
C PRO A 51 12.28 -0.27 -16.29
N LEU A 52 13.09 -1.08 -15.58
CA LEU A 52 14.11 -1.92 -16.22
C LEU A 52 13.48 -2.95 -17.17
N LEU A 53 12.38 -3.56 -16.74
CA LEU A 53 11.60 -4.45 -17.61
C LEU A 53 10.96 -3.67 -18.76
N GLY A 54 10.49 -2.45 -18.52
CA GLY A 54 9.93 -1.56 -19.53
C GLY A 54 10.89 -1.29 -20.69
N VAL A 55 12.19 -1.17 -20.42
CA VAL A 55 13.23 -1.08 -21.48
C VAL A 55 13.20 -2.32 -22.37
N SER A 56 13.03 -3.51 -21.78
CA SER A 56 12.96 -4.77 -22.55
C SER A 56 11.72 -4.86 -23.44
N PHE A 57 10.66 -4.13 -23.09
CA PHE A 57 9.44 -4.00 -23.92
C PHE A 57 9.50 -2.84 -24.91
N GLY A 58 10.63 -2.10 -24.99
CA GLY A 58 10.81 -1.01 -25.92
C GLY A 58 10.03 0.25 -25.58
N LEU A 59 9.70 0.47 -24.30
CA LEU A 59 9.03 1.69 -23.86
C LEU A 59 9.94 2.90 -24.05
N PRO A 60 9.41 4.05 -24.51
CA PRO A 60 10.17 5.29 -24.65
C PRO A 60 10.62 5.82 -23.26
N PRO A 61 11.72 6.59 -23.19
CA PRO A 61 12.28 7.08 -21.92
C PRO A 61 11.28 7.85 -21.06
N GLU A 62 10.38 8.63 -21.67
CA GLU A 62 9.34 9.40 -20.99
C GLU A 62 8.36 8.46 -20.25
N ALA A 63 7.97 7.35 -20.89
CA ALA A 63 7.09 6.35 -20.31
C ALA A 63 7.77 5.59 -19.16
N LEU A 64 9.09 5.36 -19.22
CA LEU A 64 9.86 4.73 -18.14
C LEU A 64 9.90 5.62 -16.90
N ILE A 65 10.11 6.92 -17.07
CA ILE A 65 10.10 7.91 -15.99
C ILE A 65 8.72 7.98 -15.33
N ALA A 66 7.67 8.02 -16.13
CA ALA A 66 6.30 8.04 -15.61
C ALA A 66 5.94 6.73 -14.90
N LEU A 67 6.36 5.59 -15.43
CA LEU A 67 6.18 4.29 -14.79
C LEU A 67 6.85 4.27 -13.42
N ALA A 68 8.09 4.74 -13.31
CA ALA A 68 8.78 4.84 -12.02
C ALA A 68 8.06 5.79 -11.06
N ALA A 69 7.67 6.98 -11.53
CA ALA A 69 6.99 7.99 -10.71
C ALA A 69 5.62 7.50 -10.21
N THR A 70 4.80 6.90 -11.07
CA THR A 70 3.49 6.37 -10.71
C THR A 70 3.60 5.19 -9.73
N LEU A 71 4.61 4.33 -9.88
CA LEU A 71 4.86 3.24 -8.93
C LEU A 71 5.36 3.77 -7.59
N LEU A 72 6.24 4.78 -7.56
CA LEU A 72 6.71 5.38 -6.31
C LEU A 72 5.59 6.04 -5.50
N VAL A 73 4.57 6.56 -6.14
CA VAL A 73 3.39 7.16 -5.48
C VAL A 73 2.30 6.11 -5.21
N GLY A 74 2.05 5.22 -6.15
CA GLY A 74 0.97 4.22 -6.07
C GLY A 74 1.27 3.07 -5.10
N THR A 75 2.50 2.55 -5.09
CA THR A 75 2.83 1.37 -4.27
C THR A 75 2.82 1.64 -2.76
N PRO A 76 3.23 2.82 -2.22
CA PRO A 76 3.00 3.13 -0.81
C PRO A 76 1.52 3.16 -0.44
N THR A 77 0.68 3.72 -1.33
CA THR A 77 -0.77 3.74 -1.14
C THR A 77 -1.34 2.33 -1.02
N LEU A 78 -0.91 1.42 -1.90
CA LEU A 78 -1.31 0.00 -1.85
C LEU A 78 -0.83 -0.69 -0.55
N SER A 79 0.37 -0.36 -0.05
CA SER A 79 0.87 -0.90 1.22
C SER A 79 0.07 -0.38 2.41
N LEU A 80 -0.34 0.88 2.41
CA LEU A 80 -1.19 1.47 3.46
C LEU A 80 -2.59 0.85 3.46
N ILE A 81 -3.23 0.74 2.30
CA ILE A 81 -4.55 0.11 2.16
C ILE A 81 -4.49 -1.36 2.56
N GLY A 82 -3.45 -2.07 2.13
CA GLY A 82 -3.23 -3.47 2.50
C GLY A 82 -2.99 -3.66 3.99
N GLY A 83 -2.22 -2.76 4.62
CA GLY A 83 -2.01 -2.75 6.08
C GLY A 83 -3.31 -2.49 6.85
N LEU A 84 -4.14 -1.57 6.37
CA LEU A 84 -5.47 -1.33 6.94
C LEU A 84 -6.35 -2.60 6.84
N ALA A 85 -6.42 -3.22 5.67
CA ALA A 85 -7.19 -4.45 5.50
C ALA A 85 -6.64 -5.59 6.38
N ALA A 86 -5.32 -5.71 6.53
CA ALA A 86 -4.68 -6.69 7.41
C ALA A 86 -5.05 -6.47 8.88
N SER A 87 -5.04 -5.22 9.37
CA SER A 87 -5.43 -4.91 10.76
C SER A 87 -6.90 -5.20 11.04
N LEU A 88 -7.80 -4.92 10.08
CA LEU A 88 -9.24 -5.18 10.21
C LEU A 88 -9.60 -6.67 10.17
N THR A 89 -8.75 -7.51 9.58
CA THR A 89 -9.00 -8.95 9.44
C THR A 89 -8.25 -9.78 10.47
N LEU A 90 -7.57 -9.12 11.42
CA LEU A 90 -6.79 -9.76 12.47
C LEU A 90 -7.69 -10.63 13.35
N GLY A 91 -7.26 -11.85 13.65
CA GLY A 91 -8.05 -12.83 14.43
C GLY A 91 -9.20 -13.51 13.67
N ALA A 92 -9.48 -13.13 12.41
CA ALA A 92 -10.55 -13.76 11.64
C ALA A 92 -10.13 -15.15 11.13
N ARG A 93 -11.05 -16.15 11.25
CA ARG A 93 -10.81 -17.54 10.80
C ARG A 93 -10.39 -17.68 9.32
N ARG A 94 -10.69 -16.70 8.47
CA ARG A 94 -10.36 -16.65 7.03
C ARG A 94 -9.77 -15.28 6.68
N GLY A 95 -8.82 -14.79 7.49
CA GLY A 95 -8.24 -13.45 7.37
C GLY A 95 -7.79 -13.11 5.95
N GLY A 96 -7.07 -14.00 5.26
CA GLY A 96 -6.59 -13.74 3.91
C GLY A 96 -7.68 -13.53 2.86
N ALA A 97 -8.79 -14.26 2.93
CA ALA A 97 -9.92 -14.05 2.02
C ALA A 97 -10.66 -12.73 2.32
N LEU A 98 -10.83 -12.41 3.59
CA LEU A 98 -11.43 -11.13 4.01
C LEU A 98 -10.53 -9.94 3.67
N LEU A 99 -9.22 -10.09 3.88
CA LEU A 99 -8.23 -9.08 3.48
C LEU A 99 -8.34 -8.77 1.98
N ALA A 100 -8.37 -9.81 1.12
CA ALA A 100 -8.52 -9.61 -0.30
C ALA A 100 -9.84 -8.91 -0.65
N LEU A 101 -10.95 -9.30 -0.01
CA LEU A 101 -12.27 -8.70 -0.22
C LEU A 101 -12.32 -7.22 0.16
N LEU A 102 -11.61 -6.83 1.23
CA LEU A 102 -11.54 -5.43 1.67
C LEU A 102 -10.52 -4.61 0.88
N ALA A 103 -9.33 -5.18 0.63
CA ALA A 103 -8.24 -4.47 -0.02
C ALA A 103 -8.48 -4.24 -1.52
N LEU A 104 -9.03 -5.23 -2.25
CA LEU A 104 -9.18 -5.13 -3.70
C LEU A 104 -10.01 -3.93 -4.14
N PRO A 105 -11.22 -3.67 -3.62
CA PRO A 105 -12.01 -2.51 -4.03
C PRO A 105 -11.31 -1.18 -3.74
N LEU A 106 -10.58 -1.10 -2.62
CA LEU A 106 -9.86 0.11 -2.22
C LEU A 106 -8.59 0.34 -3.05
N CYS A 107 -7.97 -0.73 -3.56
CA CYS A 107 -6.79 -0.64 -4.42
C CYS A 107 -7.16 -0.30 -5.88
N VAL A 108 -8.38 -0.61 -6.33
CA VAL A 108 -8.82 -0.41 -7.73
C VAL A 108 -8.61 1.02 -8.23
N PRO A 109 -8.98 2.09 -7.51
CA PRO A 109 -8.75 3.45 -7.99
C PRO A 109 -7.26 3.72 -8.22
N THR A 110 -6.39 3.32 -7.30
CA THR A 110 -4.94 3.51 -7.43
C THR A 110 -4.39 2.78 -8.66
N LEU A 111 -4.87 1.56 -8.92
CA LEU A 111 -4.45 0.76 -10.08
C LEU A 111 -4.94 1.37 -11.39
N ILE A 112 -6.20 1.84 -11.45
CA ILE A 112 -6.77 2.46 -12.66
C ILE A 112 -6.00 3.74 -13.01
N PHE A 113 -5.83 4.66 -12.06
CA PHE A 113 -5.14 5.92 -12.33
C PHE A 113 -3.64 5.73 -12.56
N GLY A 114 -3.02 4.69 -11.94
CA GLY A 114 -1.64 4.31 -12.21
C GLY A 114 -1.44 3.80 -13.64
N ALA A 115 -2.33 2.94 -14.12
CA ALA A 115 -2.30 2.44 -15.50
C ALA A 115 -2.62 3.55 -16.51
N ALA A 116 -3.66 4.34 -16.26
CA ALA A 116 -4.06 5.45 -17.13
C ALA A 116 -2.95 6.49 -17.27
N ALA A 117 -2.19 6.78 -16.21
CA ALA A 117 -1.06 7.71 -16.27
C ALA A 117 0.02 7.28 -17.28
N ILE A 118 0.22 5.98 -17.47
CA ILE A 118 1.17 5.47 -18.48
C ILE A 118 0.56 5.54 -19.87
N GLU A 119 -0.73 5.24 -20.01
CA GLU A 119 -1.45 5.26 -21.27
C GLU A 119 -1.54 6.69 -21.86
N THR A 120 -1.80 7.69 -21.01
CA THR A 120 -1.86 9.10 -21.44
C THR A 120 -0.56 9.61 -22.04
N LEU A 121 0.59 9.13 -21.58
CA LEU A 121 1.88 9.45 -22.20
C LEU A 121 2.03 8.85 -23.61
N MET A 122 1.46 7.67 -23.83
CA MET A 122 1.50 7.02 -25.15
C MET A 122 0.56 7.69 -26.15
N THR A 123 -0.50 8.34 -25.65
CA THR A 123 -1.51 9.04 -26.46
C THR A 123 -1.26 10.56 -26.60
N GLY A 124 -0.27 11.09 -25.87
CA GLY A 124 0.07 12.53 -25.87
C GLY A 124 -0.90 13.40 -25.08
N GLU A 125 -1.66 12.80 -24.16
CA GLU A 125 -2.56 13.51 -23.25
C GLU A 125 -1.84 13.97 -21.97
N ASP A 126 -2.54 14.75 -21.11
CA ASP A 126 -1.95 15.34 -19.91
C ASP A 126 -1.79 14.31 -18.78
N LEU A 127 -0.56 13.93 -18.51
CA LEU A 127 -0.15 13.07 -17.41
C LEU A 127 -0.47 13.69 -16.03
N LEU A 128 -0.48 15.02 -15.92
CA LEU A 128 -0.53 15.73 -14.64
C LEU A 128 -1.80 15.42 -13.87
N ALA A 129 -2.94 15.31 -14.56
CA ALA A 129 -4.22 15.00 -13.94
C ALA A 129 -4.21 13.63 -13.24
N HIS A 130 -3.68 12.60 -13.89
CA HIS A 130 -3.61 11.24 -13.32
C HIS A 130 -2.63 11.13 -12.14
N VAL A 131 -1.47 11.78 -12.25
CA VAL A 131 -0.50 11.84 -11.16
C VAL A 131 -1.05 12.64 -9.97
N ALA A 132 -1.78 13.73 -10.21
CA ALA A 132 -2.42 14.50 -9.16
C ALA A 132 -3.48 13.68 -8.40
N ILE A 133 -4.28 12.88 -9.10
CA ILE A 133 -5.26 11.98 -8.47
C ILE A 133 -4.56 10.90 -7.66
N LEU A 134 -3.49 10.29 -8.20
CA LEU A 134 -2.68 9.32 -7.45
C LEU A 134 -2.08 9.92 -6.19
N ALA A 135 -1.53 11.13 -6.27
CA ALA A 135 -0.99 11.86 -5.13
C ALA A 135 -2.08 12.18 -4.10
N ALA A 136 -3.27 12.59 -4.55
CA ALA A 136 -4.41 12.82 -3.66
C ALA A 136 -4.83 11.53 -2.93
N LEU A 137 -4.93 10.41 -3.64
CA LEU A 137 -5.22 9.10 -3.04
C LEU A 137 -4.16 8.69 -2.02
N ALA A 138 -2.87 8.92 -2.32
CA ALA A 138 -1.76 8.66 -1.40
C ALA A 138 -1.85 9.51 -0.13
N LEU A 139 -2.15 10.80 -0.27
CA LEU A 139 -2.31 11.71 0.86
C LEU A 139 -3.51 11.34 1.74
N VAL A 140 -4.64 11.00 1.13
CA VAL A 140 -5.83 10.53 1.86
C VAL A 140 -5.52 9.22 2.60
N ALA A 141 -4.89 8.27 1.94
CA ALA A 141 -4.47 7.01 2.57
C ALA A 141 -3.52 7.30 3.75
N LEU A 142 -2.49 8.12 3.55
CA LEU A 142 -1.52 8.46 4.60
C LEU A 142 -2.19 9.17 5.80
N ALA A 143 -3.17 10.03 5.55
CA ALA A 143 -3.87 10.76 6.60
C ALA A 143 -4.85 9.89 7.39
N THR A 144 -5.49 8.90 6.75
CA THR A 144 -6.60 8.15 7.37
C THR A 144 -6.20 6.76 7.86
N THR A 145 -5.34 6.04 7.11
CA THR A 145 -5.05 4.63 7.41
C THR A 145 -4.32 4.41 8.74
N PRO A 146 -3.36 5.24 9.20
CA PRO A 146 -2.68 5.00 10.48
C PRO A 146 -3.66 5.00 11.67
N TRP A 147 -4.60 5.95 11.68
CA TRP A 147 -5.62 6.06 12.72
C TRP A 147 -6.59 4.86 12.69
N ALA A 148 -7.03 4.48 11.49
CA ALA A 148 -7.93 3.35 11.32
C ALA A 148 -7.25 2.01 11.68
N MET A 149 -5.97 1.82 11.31
CA MET A 149 -5.17 0.67 11.74
C MET A 149 -5.02 0.61 13.25
N ALA A 150 -4.67 1.74 13.88
CA ALA A 150 -4.51 1.79 15.34
C ALA A 150 -5.83 1.46 16.06
N ALA A 151 -6.97 1.94 15.56
CA ALA A 151 -8.28 1.59 16.12
C ALA A 151 -8.58 0.08 15.98
N ALA A 152 -8.30 -0.51 14.81
CA ALA A 152 -8.51 -1.93 14.56
C ALA A 152 -7.59 -2.81 15.45
N LEU A 153 -6.32 -2.43 15.60
CA LEU A 153 -5.36 -3.16 16.43
C LEU A 153 -5.73 -3.11 17.92
N ARG A 154 -6.25 -1.98 18.43
CA ARG A 154 -6.76 -1.88 19.82
C ARG A 154 -7.93 -2.83 20.05
N GLN A 155 -8.87 -2.92 19.10
CA GLN A 155 -10.00 -3.85 19.19
C GLN A 155 -9.56 -5.32 19.12
N ALA A 156 -8.50 -5.64 18.41
CA ALA A 156 -7.99 -7.01 18.32
C ALA A 156 -7.24 -7.47 19.58
N GLY A 157 -6.76 -6.53 20.42
CA GLY A 157 -6.08 -6.80 21.69
C GLY A 157 -7.02 -6.84 22.93
N GLU A 158 -8.33 -6.55 22.75
CA GLU A 158 -9.36 -6.67 23.79
C GLU A 158 -9.95 -8.09 23.83
#